data_297411e7c77cf6abe1def46580472b72
#
_entry.id   297411e7c77cf6abe1def46580472b72
#
_cell.length_a   1.000
_cell.length_b   1.000
_cell.length_c   1.000
_cell.angle_alpha   90.00
_cell.angle_beta   90.00
_cell.angle_gamma   90.00
#
_symmetry.space_group_name_H-M   'P 1'
#
loop_
_entity.id
_entity.type
_entity.pdbx_description
1 polymer ?
#
loop_
_entity_poly.entity_id
_entity_poly.type
_entity_poly.pdbx_seq_one_letter_code
_entity_poly.pdbx_strand_id
1 'polypeptide(L)'
;MSMTDPIADMFVRIRNAAAVGKPSVKMPSSKIKVAIAKVLQDEGYIADSRVTQNGPKAELEIVLKYFEGRPVIERLQRYSRSGLRQYRGKDAIPKVLGGLGVAIISTSKGIMTDTQARQQGVGGEVLCFVA
;
A
#
# COMPACT_ATOMS: atom_id res chain seq x y z
N MET A 1 -24.49 8.03 5.83
CA MET A 1 -23.16 7.97 6.48
C MET A 1 -22.14 7.44 5.50
N SER A 2 -21.07 8.10 5.39
CA SER A 2 -20.01 7.63 4.50
C SER A 2 -19.19 6.57 5.20
N MET A 3 -18.92 5.51 4.50
CA MET A 3 -17.93 4.53 4.91
C MET A 3 -16.57 5.18 4.77
N THR A 4 -15.78 5.11 5.83
CA THR A 4 -14.41 5.57 5.74
C THR A 4 -13.50 4.38 5.48
N ASP A 5 -12.68 4.51 4.46
CA ASP A 5 -11.63 3.54 4.17
C ASP A 5 -10.31 4.30 4.08
N PRO A 6 -9.57 4.38 5.21
CA PRO A 6 -8.31 5.13 5.24
C PRO A 6 -7.28 4.62 4.24
N ILE A 7 -7.29 3.33 3.95
CA ILE A 7 -6.37 2.76 2.95
C ILE A 7 -6.73 3.23 1.55
N ALA A 8 -8.01 3.22 1.21
CA ALA A 8 -8.46 3.72 -0.09
C ALA A 8 -8.14 5.21 -0.24
N ASP A 9 -8.35 6.00 0.82
CA ASP A 9 -8.00 7.42 0.82
C ASP A 9 -6.50 7.61 0.60
N MET A 10 -5.67 6.83 1.27
CA MET A 10 -4.22 6.85 1.06
C MET A 10 -3.88 6.64 -0.41
N PHE A 11 -4.51 5.65 -1.06
CA PHE A 11 -4.23 5.32 -2.46
C PHE A 11 -4.69 6.42 -3.41
N VAL A 12 -5.83 7.05 -3.14
CA VAL A 12 -6.32 8.18 -3.92
C VAL A 12 -5.33 9.35 -3.84
N ARG A 13 -4.83 9.66 -2.63
CA ARG A 13 -3.85 10.73 -2.45
C ARG A 13 -2.56 10.45 -3.22
N ILE A 14 -2.08 9.22 -3.16
CA ILE A 14 -0.87 8.82 -3.89
C ILE A 14 -1.08 8.93 -5.40
N ARG A 15 -2.20 8.40 -5.91
CA ARG A 15 -2.50 8.45 -7.34
C ARG A 15 -2.64 9.88 -7.85
N ASN A 16 -3.36 10.72 -7.12
CA ASN A 16 -3.57 12.11 -7.52
C ASN A 16 -2.25 12.89 -7.52
N ALA A 17 -1.42 12.71 -6.50
CA ALA A 17 -0.12 13.37 -6.43
C ALA A 17 0.80 12.92 -7.57
N ALA A 18 0.82 11.62 -7.85
CA ALA A 18 1.63 11.07 -8.93
C ALA A 18 1.17 11.57 -10.31
N ALA A 19 -0.14 11.71 -10.51
CA ALA A 19 -0.70 12.17 -11.78
C ALA A 19 -0.27 13.59 -12.13
N VAL A 20 -0.05 14.44 -11.11
CA VAL A 20 0.39 15.83 -11.34
C VAL A 20 1.88 16.03 -11.07
N GLY A 21 2.62 14.95 -10.83
CA GLY A 21 4.07 15.01 -10.69
C GLY A 21 4.58 15.60 -9.40
N LYS A 22 3.83 15.51 -8.32
CA LYS A 22 4.28 16.03 -7.02
C LYS A 22 5.42 15.19 -6.45
N PRO A 23 6.39 15.82 -5.76
CA PRO A 23 7.50 15.07 -5.15
C PRO A 23 7.06 14.22 -3.96
N SER A 24 6.04 14.67 -3.22
CA SER A 24 5.59 13.94 -2.03
C SER A 24 4.12 14.21 -1.78
N VAL A 25 3.55 13.40 -0.89
CA VAL A 25 2.17 13.57 -0.45
C VAL A 25 2.09 13.32 1.05
N LYS A 26 1.25 14.09 1.74
CA LYS A 26 1.07 13.99 3.19
C LYS A 26 -0.36 13.57 3.51
N MET A 27 -0.48 12.85 4.62
CA MET A 27 -1.77 12.35 5.09
C MET A 27 -1.72 12.06 6.58
N PRO A 28 -2.87 11.99 7.26
CA PRO A 28 -2.86 11.53 8.65
C PRO A 28 -2.27 10.13 8.73
N SER A 29 -1.41 9.89 9.71
CA SER A 29 -0.72 8.61 9.88
C SER A 29 -1.59 7.61 10.62
N SER A 30 -1.34 6.33 10.37
CA SER A 30 -1.85 5.22 11.17
C SER A 30 -0.86 4.06 11.04
N LYS A 31 -0.97 3.10 11.96
CA LYS A 31 -0.06 1.94 11.94
C LYS A 31 -0.13 1.17 10.62
N ILE A 32 -1.35 0.98 10.10
CA ILE A 32 -1.53 0.23 8.86
C ILE A 32 -0.97 0.99 7.65
N LYS A 33 -1.16 2.32 7.62
CA LYS A 33 -0.62 3.14 6.53
C LYS A 33 0.91 3.13 6.52
N VAL A 34 1.52 3.22 7.70
CA VAL A 34 2.98 3.15 7.84
C VAL A 34 3.50 1.81 7.36
N ALA A 35 2.83 0.73 7.73
CA ALA A 35 3.23 -0.62 7.31
C ALA A 35 3.11 -0.80 5.80
N ILE A 36 2.04 -0.30 5.20
CA ILE A 36 1.86 -0.34 3.74
C ILE A 36 2.95 0.48 3.04
N ALA A 37 3.22 1.68 3.55
CA ALA A 37 4.27 2.55 2.99
C ALA A 37 5.63 1.87 3.03
N LYS A 38 5.94 1.17 4.13
CA LYS A 38 7.19 0.44 4.24
C LYS A 38 7.31 -0.67 3.20
N VAL A 39 6.23 -1.41 2.95
CA VAL A 39 6.21 -2.44 1.91
C VAL A 39 6.43 -1.80 0.54
N LEU A 40 5.75 -0.70 0.24
CA LEU A 40 5.93 0.01 -1.02
C LEU A 40 7.37 0.48 -1.21
N GLN A 41 7.99 0.97 -0.13
CA GLN A 41 9.38 1.42 -0.17
C GLN A 41 10.33 0.25 -0.38
N ASP A 42 10.16 -0.83 0.36
CA ASP A 42 11.00 -2.03 0.25
C ASP A 42 10.92 -2.66 -1.15
N GLU A 43 9.76 -2.58 -1.79
CA GLU A 43 9.56 -3.10 -3.14
C GLU A 43 9.96 -2.10 -4.24
N GLY A 44 10.41 -0.90 -3.85
CA GLY A 44 10.91 0.08 -4.80
C GLY A 44 9.85 0.92 -5.49
N TYR A 45 8.61 0.93 -4.98
CA TYR A 45 7.52 1.70 -5.58
C TYR A 45 7.53 3.16 -5.15
N ILE A 46 8.05 3.45 -3.96
CA ILE A 46 8.20 4.83 -3.47
C ILE A 46 9.65 5.04 -3.02
N ALA A 47 10.07 6.30 -2.98
CA ALA A 47 11.46 6.62 -2.63
C ALA A 47 11.69 6.56 -1.11
N ASP A 48 10.72 7.06 -0.33
CA ASP A 48 10.87 7.14 1.12
C ASP A 48 9.51 7.35 1.77
N SER A 49 9.45 7.14 3.07
CA SER A 49 8.28 7.47 3.88
C SER A 49 8.74 7.93 5.26
N ARG A 50 8.05 8.91 5.82
CA ARG A 50 8.40 9.50 7.11
C ARG A 50 7.15 9.78 7.92
N VAL A 51 7.26 9.60 9.23
CA VAL A 51 6.21 9.99 10.16
C VAL A 51 6.70 11.19 10.94
N THR A 52 5.94 12.27 10.91
CA THR A 52 6.24 13.48 11.67
C THR A 52 5.18 13.66 12.73
N GLN A 53 5.61 13.80 13.97
CA GLN A 53 4.71 14.08 15.08
C GLN A 53 4.47 15.59 15.12
N ASN A 54 3.22 15.99 15.02
CA ASN A 54 2.83 17.39 15.05
C ASN A 54 1.77 17.58 16.15
N GLY A 55 2.25 17.83 17.37
CA GLY A 55 1.39 17.88 18.55
C GLY A 55 0.77 16.51 18.83
N PRO A 56 -0.55 16.43 19.06
CA PRO A 56 -1.21 15.16 19.31
C PRO A 56 -1.43 14.33 18.06
N LYS A 57 -1.13 14.87 16.87
CA LYS A 57 -1.36 14.20 15.59
C LYS A 57 -0.06 13.78 14.95
N ALA A 58 -0.08 12.62 14.31
CA ALA A 58 1.02 12.14 13.49
C ALA A 58 0.64 12.28 12.03
N GLU A 59 1.61 12.69 11.21
CA GLU A 59 1.44 12.87 9.78
C GLU A 59 2.42 11.96 9.03
N LEU A 60 1.92 11.23 8.06
CA LEU A 60 2.74 10.39 7.20
C LEU A 60 3.01 11.13 5.91
N GLU A 61 4.29 11.24 5.57
CA GLU A 61 4.73 11.79 4.29
C GLU A 61 5.30 10.67 3.44
N ILE A 62 4.81 10.56 2.21
CA ILE A 62 5.30 9.59 1.24
C ILE A 62 6.02 10.34 0.14
N VAL A 63 7.31 10.03 -0.05
CA VAL A 63 8.10 10.62 -1.11
C VAL A 63 7.95 9.75 -2.34
N LEU A 64 7.35 10.30 -3.38
CA LEU A 64 7.05 9.58 -4.60
C LEU A 64 8.30 9.34 -5.42
N LYS A 65 8.25 8.33 -6.27
CA LYS A 65 9.39 7.93 -7.09
C LYS A 65 8.98 8.02 -8.56
N TYR A 66 9.85 8.61 -9.36
CA TYR A 66 9.63 8.78 -10.78
C TYR A 66 10.80 8.22 -11.57
N PHE A 67 10.53 7.74 -12.76
CA PHE A 67 11.55 7.28 -13.68
C PHE A 67 11.23 7.81 -15.07
N GLU A 68 12.16 8.57 -15.62
CA GLU A 68 12.02 9.20 -16.94
C GLU A 68 10.72 10.01 -17.05
N GLY A 69 10.41 10.77 -15.99
CA GLY A 69 9.23 11.64 -15.95
C GLY A 69 7.92 10.95 -15.69
N ARG A 70 7.94 9.65 -15.39
CA ARG A 70 6.73 8.87 -15.11
C ARG A 70 6.75 8.31 -13.71
N PRO A 71 5.58 8.25 -13.03
CA PRO A 71 5.51 7.60 -11.72
C PRO A 71 5.91 6.13 -11.82
N VAL A 72 6.68 5.66 -10.84
CA VAL A 72 7.03 4.24 -10.76
C VAL A 72 5.78 3.40 -10.48
N ILE A 73 4.88 3.91 -9.63
CA ILE A 73 3.59 3.27 -9.40
C ILE A 73 2.69 3.54 -10.59
N GLU A 74 2.35 2.51 -11.35
CA GLU A 74 1.42 2.61 -12.46
C GLU A 74 0.00 2.23 -12.04
N ARG A 75 -0.12 1.25 -11.11
CA ARG A 75 -1.39 0.77 -10.60
C ARG A 75 -1.34 0.63 -9.10
N LEU A 76 -2.37 1.11 -8.44
CA LEU A 76 -2.52 0.98 -7.00
C LEU A 76 -4.02 0.82 -6.74
N GLN A 77 -4.44 -0.42 -6.52
CA GLN A 77 -5.86 -0.78 -6.44
C GLN A 77 -6.20 -1.40 -5.10
N ARG A 78 -7.22 -0.85 -4.46
CA ARG A 78 -7.80 -1.43 -3.25
C ARG A 78 -8.55 -2.70 -3.63
N TYR A 79 -8.30 -3.79 -2.92
CA TYR A 79 -8.95 -5.07 -3.19
C TYR A 79 -9.97 -5.40 -2.11
N SER A 80 -9.52 -5.63 -0.88
CA SER A 80 -10.41 -5.87 0.26
C SER A 80 -10.95 -4.54 0.79
N ARG A 81 -12.23 -4.47 1.10
CA ARG A 81 -12.89 -3.24 1.58
C ARG A 81 -13.77 -3.56 2.78
N SER A 82 -14.16 -2.51 3.52
CA SER A 82 -15.01 -2.67 4.70
C SER A 82 -16.31 -3.40 4.40
N GLY A 83 -16.92 -3.15 3.24
CA GLY A 83 -18.16 -3.79 2.83
C GLY A 83 -17.99 -5.16 2.20
N LEU A 84 -16.76 -5.52 1.83
CA LEU A 84 -16.47 -6.80 1.18
C LEU A 84 -15.03 -7.20 1.45
N ARG A 85 -14.82 -7.87 2.57
CA ARG A 85 -13.49 -8.35 2.95
C ARG A 85 -13.07 -9.53 2.09
N GLN A 86 -11.83 -9.51 1.63
CA GLN A 86 -11.27 -10.53 0.77
C GLN A 86 -10.10 -11.22 1.46
N TYR A 87 -10.31 -12.48 1.85
CA TYR A 87 -9.28 -13.28 2.51
C TYR A 87 -8.85 -14.41 1.59
N ARG A 88 -7.59 -14.78 1.65
CA ARG A 88 -7.04 -15.92 0.90
C ARG A 88 -6.15 -16.75 1.80
N GLY A 89 -6.31 -18.06 1.71
CA GLY A 89 -5.41 -18.99 2.39
C GLY A 89 -4.04 -19.01 1.74
N LYS A 90 -3.10 -19.64 2.42
CA LYS A 90 -1.70 -19.69 1.97
C LYS A 90 -1.52 -20.25 0.54
N ASP A 91 -2.42 -21.16 0.13
CA ASP A 91 -2.33 -21.80 -1.19
C ASP A 91 -3.12 -21.02 -2.27
N ALA A 92 -3.80 -19.97 -1.90
CA ALA A 92 -4.66 -19.19 -2.80
C ALA A 92 -4.25 -17.72 -2.88
N ILE A 93 -3.05 -17.39 -2.46
CA ILE A 93 -2.51 -16.01 -2.53
C ILE A 93 -2.38 -15.60 -4.00
N PRO A 94 -3.02 -14.49 -4.42
CA PRO A 94 -2.99 -14.08 -5.82
C PRO A 94 -1.64 -13.56 -6.25
N LYS A 95 -1.35 -13.69 -7.54
CA LYS A 95 -0.22 -13.03 -8.18
C LYS A 95 -0.72 -11.87 -9.02
N VAL A 96 -0.01 -10.76 -8.99
CA VAL A 96 -0.36 -9.58 -9.76
C VAL A 96 0.48 -9.57 -11.04
N LEU A 97 -0.18 -9.49 -12.19
CA LEU A 97 0.49 -9.46 -13.50
C LEU A 97 1.51 -10.59 -13.67
N GLY A 98 1.13 -11.80 -13.27
CA GLY A 98 2.01 -12.97 -13.39
C GLY A 98 3.29 -12.91 -12.55
N GLY A 99 3.27 -12.10 -11.49
CA GLY A 99 4.43 -11.91 -10.62
C GLY A 99 5.22 -10.64 -10.87
N LEU A 100 4.82 -9.84 -11.86
CA LEU A 100 5.47 -8.55 -12.13
C LEU A 100 5.02 -7.47 -11.17
N GLY A 101 3.81 -7.59 -10.61
CA GLY A 101 3.30 -6.70 -9.58
C GLY A 101 3.33 -7.37 -8.23
N VAL A 102 2.78 -6.68 -7.22
CA VAL A 102 2.79 -7.12 -5.83
C VAL A 102 1.38 -6.99 -5.25
N ALA A 103 0.95 -8.00 -4.51
CA ALA A 103 -0.20 -7.87 -3.63
C ALA A 103 0.31 -7.62 -2.21
N ILE A 104 -0.36 -6.75 -1.47
CA ILE A 104 -0.03 -6.49 -0.06
C ILE A 104 -1.07 -7.21 0.78
N ILE A 105 -0.61 -8.07 1.66
CA ILE A 105 -1.44 -8.97 2.46
C ILE A 105 -1.30 -8.64 3.94
N SER A 106 -2.43 -8.55 4.64
CA SER A 106 -2.44 -8.42 6.10
C SER A 106 -2.55 -9.81 6.69
N THR A 107 -1.48 -10.27 7.33
CA THR A 107 -1.42 -11.62 7.91
C THR A 107 -1.28 -11.54 9.42
N SER A 108 -1.38 -12.70 10.08
CA SER A 108 -1.13 -12.80 11.52
C SER A 108 0.31 -12.43 11.90
N LYS A 109 1.23 -12.44 10.94
CA LYS A 109 2.64 -12.07 11.15
C LYS A 109 2.95 -10.67 10.67
N GLY A 110 1.93 -9.88 10.33
CA GLY A 110 2.09 -8.50 9.90
C GLY A 110 1.70 -8.29 8.44
N ILE A 111 1.93 -7.08 7.97
CA ILE A 111 1.65 -6.70 6.59
C ILE A 111 2.88 -7.03 5.73
N MET A 112 2.65 -7.74 4.65
CA MET A 112 3.73 -8.23 3.80
C MET A 112 3.27 -8.39 2.36
N THR A 113 4.21 -8.68 1.47
CA THR A 113 3.90 -8.96 0.07
C THR A 113 3.36 -10.37 -0.10
N ASP A 114 2.72 -10.62 -1.25
CA ASP A 114 2.25 -11.95 -1.61
C ASP A 114 3.41 -12.95 -1.65
N THR A 115 4.57 -12.55 -2.16
CA THR A 115 5.75 -13.41 -2.19
C THR A 115 6.19 -13.81 -0.79
N GLN A 116 6.25 -12.84 0.12
CA GLN A 116 6.61 -13.11 1.51
C GLN A 116 5.60 -14.02 2.20
N ALA A 117 4.31 -13.78 1.96
CA ALA A 117 3.24 -14.60 2.53
C ALA A 117 3.34 -16.05 2.06
N ARG A 118 3.60 -16.27 0.77
CA ARG A 118 3.80 -17.61 0.22
C ARG A 118 5.03 -18.29 0.82
N GLN A 119 6.14 -17.56 0.96
CA GLN A 119 7.36 -18.08 1.55
C GLN A 119 7.17 -18.49 3.01
N GLN A 120 6.40 -17.72 3.76
CA GLN A 120 6.14 -18.01 5.17
C GLN A 120 4.97 -18.97 5.38
N GLY A 121 4.27 -19.33 4.32
CA GLY A 121 3.14 -20.26 4.41
C GLY A 121 1.96 -19.69 5.18
N VAL A 122 1.68 -18.40 5.03
CA VAL A 122 0.57 -17.75 5.71
C VAL A 122 -0.37 -17.11 4.69
N GLY A 123 -1.65 -17.10 5.03
CA GLY A 123 -2.66 -16.38 4.28
C GLY A 123 -3.12 -15.15 5.05
N GLY A 124 -4.05 -14.41 4.49
CA GLY A 124 -4.59 -13.24 5.15
C GLY A 124 -5.53 -12.44 4.26
N GLU A 125 -5.78 -11.22 4.69
CA GLU A 125 -6.62 -10.28 3.95
C GLU A 125 -5.78 -9.62 2.85
N VAL A 126 -6.27 -9.72 1.61
CA VAL A 126 -5.60 -9.08 0.47
C VAL A 126 -6.02 -7.63 0.43
N LEU A 127 -5.13 -6.73 0.85
CA LEU A 127 -5.45 -5.31 0.97
C LEU A 127 -5.48 -4.60 -0.37
N CYS A 128 -4.48 -4.84 -1.20
CA CYS A 128 -4.36 -4.12 -2.47
C CYS A 128 -3.44 -4.81 -3.45
N PHE A 129 -3.47 -4.33 -4.67
CA PHE A 129 -2.55 -4.71 -5.74
C PHE A 129 -1.75 -3.48 -6.17
N VAL A 130 -0.45 -3.67 -6.41
CA VAL A 130 0.47 -2.62 -6.84
C VAL A 130 1.27 -3.12 -8.04
N ALA A 131 1.39 -2.26 -9.01
CA ALA A 131 2.24 -2.55 -10.16
C ALA A 131 2.81 -1.27 -10.77
#